data_cc6a5c5438595da034e86d81c79c5684
#
_entry.id   cc6a5c5438595da034e86d81c79c5684
#
_cell.length_a   1.000
_cell.length_b   1.000
_cell.length_c   1.000
_cell.angle_alpha   90.00
_cell.angle_beta   90.00
_cell.angle_gamma   90.00
#
_symmetry.space_group_name_H-M   'P 1'
#
loop_
_entity.id
_entity.type
_entity.pdbx_description
1 polymer ?
#
loop_
_entity_poly.entity_id
_entity_poly.type
_entity_poly.pdbx_seq_one_letter_code
_entity_poly.pdbx_strand_id
1 'polypeptide(L)'
;MKMVLAQYTIRSKQEYIFRTNRMVEIAGASENISQSWNILFTQADKMGKKLRRVSKNIPFCMEEVKRLFDERKLNGIELFCGGGNDTVLYDSIETYLEVNKAFSRFLLENYPGMIPMAVACEYSGDYDKDYANLMKQSDIEKNKMISGQSDFILPFSMMDRTTFQPYSDIISIAESSVRVTDEAKAKRKAGLKIREQDETVKLLDDLITKKGEESLLAVVHADGNNMGSKISEMLTDKKDYDSCVNIMREFTADTAKAFGKSGLDAMQKCQQQLKEDYKDKYDEKAFFFRKIIADGDDMTFVCNARFVMDYVGAYLEAVQNYNNKGEKEWRYSSCAGICIFHSHYPFARAYSLAEQACESAKKNVHGECIKEESWVDFHYIHNGVGGDLDQIREHQGVSGCMARPWRIRTKANTDRKDYSTLQILADIMKENGVSRSDIKTIGSELEDSYSYGKFELNRVYGHHRNLQNEIKEKLKIDKEEDLLPIIYDLSEVYDLWFVRK
;
A
#
# COMPACT_ATOMS: atom_id res chain seq x y z
N MET A 1 -3.28 24.98 34.13
CA MET A 1 -3.99 23.84 33.52
C MET A 1 -2.93 22.88 32.98
N LYS A 2 -3.01 21.57 33.32
CA LYS A 2 -2.04 20.62 32.77
C LYS A 2 -2.62 20.06 31.47
N MET A 3 -2.16 20.57 30.36
CA MET A 3 -2.54 20.11 29.02
C MET A 3 -1.97 18.73 28.75
N VAL A 4 -2.65 17.97 27.91
CA VAL A 4 -2.30 16.58 27.55
C VAL A 4 -2.22 16.43 26.04
N LEU A 5 -1.10 15.93 25.57
CA LEU A 5 -0.91 15.55 24.18
C LEU A 5 -1.25 14.07 24.00
N ALA A 6 -2.13 13.76 23.06
CA ALA A 6 -2.57 12.40 22.76
C ALA A 6 -2.40 12.06 21.29
N GLN A 7 -2.01 10.81 21.01
CA GLN A 7 -1.97 10.25 19.68
C GLN A 7 -2.91 9.06 19.60
N TYR A 8 -3.73 9.06 18.56
CA TYR A 8 -4.67 8.01 18.23
C TYR A 8 -4.20 7.23 16.99
N THR A 9 -4.35 5.94 17.02
CA THR A 9 -4.11 5.06 15.87
C THR A 9 -5.06 3.86 15.90
N ILE A 10 -5.21 3.19 14.77
CA ILE A 10 -5.86 1.88 14.71
C ILE A 10 -4.78 0.83 14.59
N ARG A 11 -4.76 -0.13 15.51
CA ARG A 11 -3.79 -1.21 15.53
C ARG A 11 -4.12 -2.26 14.48
N SER A 12 -3.09 -2.84 13.86
CA SER A 12 -3.22 -3.90 12.85
C SER A 12 -4.24 -3.55 11.74
N LYS A 13 -4.16 -2.34 11.18
CA LYS A 13 -5.08 -1.85 10.14
C LYS A 13 -5.17 -2.79 8.96
N GLN A 14 -4.02 -3.26 8.47
CA GLN A 14 -3.93 -4.16 7.33
C GLN A 14 -4.60 -5.51 7.65
N GLU A 15 -4.33 -6.08 8.84
CA GLU A 15 -5.00 -7.30 9.28
C GLU A 15 -6.52 -7.11 9.32
N TYR A 16 -7.02 -6.00 9.88
CA TYR A 16 -8.45 -5.69 9.88
C TYR A 16 -9.01 -5.60 8.45
N ILE A 17 -8.33 -4.93 7.52
CA ILE A 17 -8.80 -4.76 6.14
C ILE A 17 -8.82 -6.12 5.41
N PHE A 18 -7.74 -6.89 5.49
CA PHE A 18 -7.51 -8.05 4.65
C PHE A 18 -7.91 -9.39 5.27
N ARG A 19 -8.52 -9.40 6.45
CA ARG A 19 -9.04 -10.62 7.10
C ARG A 19 -10.25 -11.24 6.37
N THR A 20 -10.49 -10.85 5.14
CA THR A 20 -11.60 -11.33 4.30
C THR A 20 -11.17 -11.39 2.85
N ASN A 21 -11.78 -12.29 2.08
CA ASN A 21 -11.58 -12.38 0.62
C ASN A 21 -12.69 -11.68 -0.18
N ARG A 22 -13.60 -10.95 0.50
CA ARG A 22 -14.73 -10.30 -0.15
C ARG A 22 -14.45 -8.82 -0.36
N MET A 23 -14.38 -8.39 -1.60
CA MET A 23 -14.07 -6.99 -1.96
C MET A 23 -14.97 -5.96 -1.26
N VAL A 24 -16.28 -6.23 -1.12
CA VAL A 24 -17.20 -5.34 -0.42
C VAL A 24 -16.79 -5.16 1.05
N GLU A 25 -16.32 -6.22 1.70
CA GLU A 25 -15.87 -6.17 3.09
C GLU A 25 -14.50 -5.48 3.21
N ILE A 26 -13.58 -5.72 2.26
CA ILE A 26 -12.28 -5.05 2.18
C ILE A 26 -12.48 -3.54 2.01
N ALA A 27 -13.31 -3.12 1.04
CA ALA A 27 -13.63 -1.72 0.81
C ALA A 27 -14.29 -1.07 2.04
N GLY A 28 -15.23 -1.78 2.67
CA GLY A 28 -15.88 -1.30 3.88
C GLY A 28 -14.97 -1.22 5.09
N ALA A 29 -14.00 -2.12 5.22
CA ALA A 29 -12.99 -2.05 6.27
C ALA A 29 -12.09 -0.82 6.12
N SER A 30 -11.65 -0.55 4.89
CA SER A 30 -10.86 0.65 4.59
C SER A 30 -11.64 1.94 4.90
N GLU A 31 -12.93 2.00 4.50
CA GLU A 31 -13.81 3.12 4.83
C GLU A 31 -13.99 3.30 6.33
N ASN A 32 -14.22 2.21 7.07
CA ASN A 32 -14.35 2.26 8.52
C ASN A 32 -13.11 2.87 9.20
N ILE A 33 -11.91 2.52 8.71
CA ILE A 33 -10.67 3.11 9.21
C ILE A 33 -10.59 4.60 8.84
N SER A 34 -10.88 4.97 7.60
CA SER A 34 -10.82 6.36 7.14
C SER A 34 -11.78 7.28 7.91
N GLN A 35 -12.91 6.74 8.39
CA GLN A 35 -13.89 7.47 9.19
C GLN A 35 -13.55 7.55 10.68
N SER A 36 -12.54 6.83 11.16
CA SER A 36 -12.23 6.75 12.60
C SER A 36 -12.03 8.13 13.23
N TRP A 37 -11.29 9.01 12.56
CA TRP A 37 -11.04 10.35 13.09
C TRP A 37 -12.28 11.25 13.05
N ASN A 38 -13.18 11.08 12.08
CA ASN A 38 -14.49 11.74 12.09
C ASN A 38 -15.33 11.31 13.29
N ILE A 39 -15.25 10.04 13.65
CA ILE A 39 -15.94 9.46 14.81
C ILE A 39 -15.39 10.06 16.10
N LEU A 40 -14.07 10.21 16.25
CA LEU A 40 -13.43 10.82 17.43
C LEU A 40 -14.05 12.20 17.71
N PHE A 41 -14.07 13.08 16.73
CA PHE A 41 -14.62 14.43 16.87
C PHE A 41 -16.14 14.42 17.12
N THR A 42 -16.85 13.52 16.43
CA THR A 42 -18.31 13.39 16.62
C THR A 42 -18.68 12.90 18.02
N GLN A 43 -17.92 11.97 18.61
CA GLN A 43 -18.17 11.50 19.96
C GLN A 43 -17.84 12.58 20.99
N ALA A 44 -16.77 13.35 20.79
CA ALA A 44 -16.45 14.49 21.65
C ALA A 44 -17.57 15.54 21.64
N ASP A 45 -18.09 15.89 20.46
CA ASP A 45 -19.19 16.87 20.31
C ASP A 45 -20.48 16.40 21.01
N LYS A 46 -20.84 15.13 20.89
CA LYS A 46 -21.98 14.52 21.60
C LYS A 46 -21.88 14.62 23.12
N MET A 47 -20.65 14.69 23.64
CA MET A 47 -20.38 14.87 25.08
C MET A 47 -20.31 16.36 25.50
N GLY A 48 -20.53 17.27 24.54
CA GLY A 48 -20.39 18.71 24.77
C GLY A 48 -18.92 19.18 24.84
N LYS A 49 -17.97 18.35 24.39
CA LYS A 49 -16.54 18.72 24.33
C LYS A 49 -16.24 19.30 22.95
N LYS A 50 -15.80 20.53 22.91
CA LYS A 50 -15.48 21.26 21.68
C LYS A 50 -14.05 20.93 21.23
N LEU A 51 -13.90 20.08 20.23
CA LEU A 51 -12.62 19.83 19.59
C LEU A 51 -12.56 20.58 18.24
N ARG A 52 -11.42 21.25 17.97
CA ARG A 52 -11.19 21.96 16.72
C ARG A 52 -10.26 21.13 15.82
N ARG A 53 -10.68 20.94 14.57
CA ARG A 53 -9.85 20.31 13.55
C ARG A 53 -8.82 21.25 12.95
N VAL A 54 -7.79 20.68 12.34
CA VAL A 54 -6.83 21.41 11.54
C VAL A 54 -7.56 22.16 10.43
N SER A 55 -7.32 23.46 10.35
CA SER A 55 -7.72 24.28 9.21
C SER A 55 -6.48 24.55 8.35
N LYS A 56 -6.58 24.26 7.03
CA LYS A 56 -5.48 24.46 6.09
C LYS A 56 -4.99 25.91 5.98
N ASN A 57 -5.83 26.88 6.39
CA ASN A 57 -5.57 28.30 6.20
C ASN A 57 -5.20 29.04 7.49
N ILE A 58 -5.17 28.35 8.64
CA ILE A 58 -4.90 28.97 9.93
C ILE A 58 -3.64 28.32 10.52
N PRO A 59 -2.53 29.05 10.62
CA PRO A 59 -1.33 28.57 11.30
C PRO A 59 -1.65 28.17 12.75
N PHE A 60 -0.95 27.18 13.25
CA PHE A 60 -1.02 26.83 14.65
C PHE A 60 -0.31 27.90 15.49
N CYS A 61 -0.93 28.31 16.57
CA CYS A 61 -0.39 29.23 17.54
C CYS A 61 -0.77 28.77 18.95
N MET A 62 0.21 28.39 19.74
CA MET A 62 0.01 27.86 21.10
C MET A 62 -0.59 28.90 22.06
N GLU A 63 -0.24 30.18 21.92
CA GLU A 63 -0.79 31.25 22.74
C GLU A 63 -2.31 31.39 22.54
N GLU A 64 -2.76 31.32 21.30
CA GLU A 64 -4.20 31.33 20.98
C GLU A 64 -4.90 30.12 21.59
N VAL A 65 -4.30 28.93 21.46
CA VAL A 65 -4.86 27.68 21.99
C VAL A 65 -5.00 27.77 23.51
N LYS A 66 -3.97 28.22 24.24
CA LYS A 66 -4.02 28.42 25.70
C LYS A 66 -5.12 29.38 26.10
N ARG A 67 -5.24 30.51 25.40
CA ARG A 67 -6.32 31.48 25.65
C ARG A 67 -7.70 30.85 25.49
N LEU A 68 -7.93 30.07 24.41
CA LEU A 68 -9.20 29.40 24.16
C LEU A 68 -9.53 28.32 25.19
N PHE A 69 -8.51 27.64 25.73
CA PHE A 69 -8.67 26.66 26.81
C PHE A 69 -9.03 27.37 28.13
N ASP A 70 -8.34 28.47 28.48
CA ASP A 70 -8.61 29.26 29.70
C ASP A 70 -10.01 29.89 29.66
N GLU A 71 -10.44 30.35 28.49
CA GLU A 71 -11.78 30.90 28.27
C GLU A 71 -12.87 29.79 28.18
N ARG A 72 -12.52 28.51 28.27
CA ARG A 72 -13.40 27.34 28.12
C ARG A 72 -14.18 27.33 26.80
N LYS A 73 -13.63 27.96 25.77
CA LYS A 73 -14.20 27.97 24.41
C LYS A 73 -13.84 26.72 23.62
N LEU A 74 -12.77 26.04 24.02
CA LEU A 74 -12.23 24.86 23.40
C LEU A 74 -11.78 23.85 24.44
N ASN A 75 -11.90 22.55 24.17
CA ASN A 75 -11.43 21.46 25.03
C ASN A 75 -10.29 20.63 24.37
N GLY A 76 -10.06 20.78 23.08
CA GLY A 76 -8.94 20.17 22.40
C GLY A 76 -8.79 20.68 20.97
N ILE A 77 -7.60 20.49 20.42
CA ILE A 77 -7.25 20.86 19.06
C ILE A 77 -6.42 19.77 18.40
N GLU A 78 -6.82 19.38 17.20
CA GLU A 78 -6.01 18.54 16.31
C GLU A 78 -4.74 19.31 15.95
N LEU A 79 -3.59 18.72 16.20
CA LEU A 79 -2.31 19.28 15.82
C LEU A 79 -2.02 18.93 14.36
N PHE A 80 -2.05 17.67 14.01
CA PHE A 80 -1.94 17.15 12.64
C PHE A 80 -2.52 15.74 12.57
N CYS A 81 -2.96 15.38 11.38
CA CYS A 81 -3.47 14.04 11.06
C CYS A 81 -2.79 13.54 9.78
N GLY A 82 -2.21 12.34 9.82
CA GLY A 82 -1.56 11.74 8.67
C GLY A 82 -0.87 10.41 9.00
N GLY A 83 -0.59 9.60 7.98
CA GLY A 83 0.01 8.28 8.16
C GLY A 83 -0.82 7.37 9.05
N GLY A 84 -2.15 7.53 9.01
CA GLY A 84 -3.08 6.76 9.81
C GLY A 84 -3.06 7.04 11.31
N ASN A 85 -2.51 8.17 11.73
CA ASN A 85 -2.50 8.64 13.10
C ASN A 85 -3.15 10.03 13.19
N ASP A 86 -3.77 10.32 14.33
CA ASP A 86 -4.31 11.63 14.66
C ASP A 86 -3.72 12.10 15.98
N THR A 87 -3.20 13.31 16.02
CA THR A 87 -2.55 13.90 17.20
C THR A 87 -3.36 15.10 17.69
N VAL A 88 -3.83 15.02 18.93
CA VAL A 88 -4.72 16.01 19.55
C VAL A 88 -4.14 16.52 20.86
N LEU A 89 -4.13 17.84 21.04
CA LEU A 89 -3.81 18.49 22.32
C LEU A 89 -5.11 18.80 23.07
N TYR A 90 -5.22 18.33 24.31
CA TYR A 90 -6.36 18.52 25.19
C TYR A 90 -6.07 19.52 26.29
N ASP A 91 -7.11 20.21 26.78
CA ASP A 91 -7.06 21.13 27.88
C ASP A 91 -6.71 20.43 29.22
N SER A 92 -7.10 19.15 29.38
CA SER A 92 -6.85 18.40 30.63
C SER A 92 -6.83 16.87 30.36
N ILE A 93 -6.30 16.13 31.33
CA ILE A 93 -6.32 14.67 31.34
C ILE A 93 -7.74 14.12 31.44
N GLU A 94 -8.62 14.76 32.14
CA GLU A 94 -10.01 14.39 32.33
C GLU A 94 -10.73 14.42 30.97
N THR A 95 -10.56 15.51 30.22
CA THR A 95 -11.14 15.64 28.87
C THR A 95 -10.64 14.55 27.96
N TYR A 96 -9.33 14.29 27.93
CA TYR A 96 -8.75 13.20 27.15
C TYR A 96 -9.38 11.84 27.51
N LEU A 97 -9.44 11.49 28.81
CA LEU A 97 -9.98 10.20 29.26
C LEU A 97 -11.46 10.04 28.91
N GLU A 98 -12.26 11.08 29.06
CA GLU A 98 -13.68 11.05 28.69
C GLU A 98 -13.86 10.84 27.17
N VAL A 99 -13.15 11.62 26.35
CA VAL A 99 -13.23 11.52 24.88
C VAL A 99 -12.70 10.17 24.40
N ASN A 100 -11.55 9.71 24.90
CA ASN A 100 -10.98 8.43 24.52
C ASN A 100 -11.90 7.26 24.90
N LYS A 101 -12.51 7.31 26.08
CA LYS A 101 -13.48 6.29 26.53
C LYS A 101 -14.70 6.24 25.58
N ALA A 102 -15.26 7.39 25.22
CA ALA A 102 -16.42 7.45 24.35
C ALA A 102 -16.07 6.98 22.93
N PHE A 103 -14.93 7.40 22.40
CA PHE A 103 -14.42 6.98 21.10
C PHE A 103 -14.17 5.47 21.03
N SER A 104 -13.37 4.94 21.97
CA SER A 104 -13.02 3.52 22.01
C SER A 104 -14.26 2.63 22.17
N ARG A 105 -15.18 3.05 23.07
CA ARG A 105 -16.45 2.33 23.25
C ARG A 105 -17.27 2.31 21.97
N PHE A 106 -17.40 3.45 21.29
CA PHE A 106 -18.16 3.52 20.05
C PHE A 106 -17.57 2.62 18.96
N LEU A 107 -16.24 2.59 18.82
CA LEU A 107 -15.58 1.70 17.87
C LEU A 107 -15.81 0.22 18.20
N LEU A 108 -15.65 -0.18 19.45
CA LEU A 108 -15.88 -1.56 19.90
C LEU A 108 -17.33 -2.02 19.66
N GLU A 109 -18.31 -1.14 19.88
CA GLU A 109 -19.73 -1.44 19.68
C GLU A 109 -20.16 -1.49 18.22
N ASN A 110 -19.56 -0.66 17.34
CA ASN A 110 -20.03 -0.47 15.97
C ASN A 110 -19.10 -1.02 14.89
N TYR A 111 -17.82 -1.23 15.23
CA TYR A 111 -16.80 -1.73 14.31
C TYR A 111 -16.02 -2.91 14.94
N PRO A 112 -16.69 -4.06 15.18
CA PRO A 112 -16.05 -5.26 15.72
C PRO A 112 -14.80 -5.63 14.91
N GLY A 113 -13.74 -6.04 15.61
CA GLY A 113 -12.44 -6.36 15.01
C GLY A 113 -11.50 -5.17 14.80
N MET A 114 -12.00 -3.92 14.87
CA MET A 114 -11.15 -2.72 14.85
C MET A 114 -10.62 -2.42 16.24
N ILE A 115 -9.31 -2.29 16.38
CA ILE A 115 -8.65 -2.09 17.67
C ILE A 115 -8.11 -0.65 17.76
N PRO A 116 -8.85 0.26 18.43
CA PRO A 116 -8.34 1.60 18.69
C PRO A 116 -7.21 1.54 19.70
N MET A 117 -6.18 2.33 19.47
CA MET A 117 -5.08 2.57 20.42
C MET A 117 -4.91 4.07 20.59
N ALA A 118 -4.80 4.50 21.83
CA ALA A 118 -4.49 5.87 22.17
C ALA A 118 -3.38 5.91 23.21
N VAL A 119 -2.42 6.78 23.04
CA VAL A 119 -1.35 7.07 24.00
C VAL A 119 -1.37 8.56 24.30
N ALA A 120 -0.98 8.94 25.52
CA ALA A 120 -0.99 10.32 25.92
C ALA A 120 0.16 10.65 26.87
N CYS A 121 0.67 11.87 26.80
CA CYS A 121 1.66 12.41 27.74
C CYS A 121 1.29 13.82 28.18
N GLU A 122 1.83 14.27 29.31
CA GLU A 122 1.70 15.64 29.75
C GLU A 122 2.45 16.58 28.79
N TYR A 123 1.81 17.64 28.33
CA TYR A 123 2.44 18.67 27.50
C TYR A 123 3.50 19.42 28.33
N SER A 124 4.76 19.38 27.87
CA SER A 124 5.88 20.03 28.55
C SER A 124 6.28 21.38 27.94
N GLY A 125 5.81 21.69 26.74
CA GLY A 125 6.23 22.85 25.97
C GLY A 125 7.48 22.61 25.11
N ASP A 126 8.04 21.42 25.17
CA ASP A 126 9.17 20.95 24.37
C ASP A 126 8.66 19.87 23.39
N TYR A 127 8.64 20.20 22.09
CA TYR A 127 8.05 19.33 21.07
C TYR A 127 8.80 17.98 20.96
N ASP A 128 10.13 18.01 20.95
CA ASP A 128 10.94 16.81 20.79
C ASP A 128 10.74 15.86 21.96
N LYS A 129 10.69 16.40 23.18
CA LYS A 129 10.46 15.62 24.39
C LYS A 129 9.06 15.01 24.41
N ASP A 130 8.04 15.79 24.06
CA ASP A 130 6.66 15.34 24.07
C ASP A 130 6.45 14.27 23.00
N TYR A 131 6.98 14.48 21.81
CA TYR A 131 6.90 13.52 20.71
C TYR A 131 7.66 12.22 21.03
N ALA A 132 8.88 12.32 21.58
CA ALA A 132 9.64 11.15 22.01
C ALA A 132 8.89 10.33 23.09
N ASN A 133 8.22 11.01 24.03
CA ASN A 133 7.39 10.35 25.03
C ASN A 133 6.19 9.63 24.41
N LEU A 134 5.49 10.25 23.43
CA LEU A 134 4.40 9.61 22.72
C LEU A 134 4.87 8.37 21.94
N MET A 135 5.98 8.47 21.22
CA MET A 135 6.54 7.34 20.47
C MET A 135 6.91 6.19 21.39
N LYS A 136 7.61 6.48 22.50
CA LYS A 136 7.95 5.45 23.49
C LYS A 136 6.71 4.75 24.05
N GLN A 137 5.66 5.51 24.39
CA GLN A 137 4.41 4.92 24.86
C GLN A 137 3.69 4.13 23.77
N SER A 138 3.69 4.64 22.53
CA SER A 138 3.12 3.93 21.39
C SER A 138 3.80 2.57 21.18
N ASP A 139 5.12 2.51 21.25
CA ASP A 139 5.86 1.26 21.12
C ASP A 139 5.57 0.29 22.27
N ILE A 140 5.47 0.78 23.50
CA ILE A 140 5.06 -0.05 24.64
C ILE A 140 3.65 -0.63 24.41
N GLU A 141 2.70 0.19 23.99
CA GLU A 141 1.32 -0.25 23.77
C GLU A 141 1.21 -1.22 22.57
N LYS A 142 1.96 -0.98 21.47
CA LYS A 142 2.03 -1.89 20.32
C LYS A 142 2.59 -3.27 20.69
N ASN A 143 3.56 -3.30 21.60
CA ASN A 143 4.20 -4.54 22.04
C ASN A 143 3.39 -5.29 23.13
N LYS A 144 2.40 -4.66 23.76
CA LYS A 144 1.49 -5.37 24.63
C LYS A 144 0.70 -6.38 23.82
N MET A 145 0.65 -7.62 24.31
CA MET A 145 -0.28 -8.61 23.75
C MET A 145 -1.69 -8.02 23.82
N ILE A 146 -2.37 -8.02 22.68
CA ILE A 146 -3.80 -7.82 22.69
C ILE A 146 -4.33 -9.03 23.44
N SER A 147 -4.88 -8.83 24.64
CA SER A 147 -5.75 -9.83 25.22
C SER A 147 -6.84 -10.03 24.17
N GLY A 148 -6.81 -11.18 23.50
CA GLY A 148 -7.78 -11.48 22.47
C GLY A 148 -9.16 -11.19 23.04
N GLN A 149 -10.06 -10.70 22.21
CA GLN A 149 -11.46 -10.81 22.54
C GLN A 149 -11.64 -12.26 22.99
N SER A 150 -11.86 -12.47 24.28
CA SER A 150 -12.29 -13.77 24.75
C SER A 150 -13.70 -13.94 24.23
N ASP A 151 -13.78 -14.27 22.95
CA ASP A 151 -15.02 -14.75 22.38
C ASP A 151 -15.40 -15.94 23.23
N PHE A 152 -16.50 -15.83 23.94
CA PHE A 152 -17.06 -16.92 24.71
C PHE A 152 -17.55 -17.95 23.69
N ILE A 153 -16.58 -18.75 23.20
CA ILE A 153 -16.83 -19.75 22.18
C ILE A 153 -17.43 -20.93 22.87
N LEU A 154 -18.74 -21.08 22.74
CA LEU A 154 -19.41 -22.29 23.16
C LEU A 154 -19.00 -23.46 22.25
N PRO A 155 -18.79 -24.67 22.76
CA PRO A 155 -18.34 -25.83 21.95
C PRO A 155 -19.21 -26.14 20.72
N PHE A 156 -20.45 -25.66 20.70
CA PHE A 156 -21.41 -25.84 19.61
C PHE A 156 -21.53 -24.60 18.71
N SER A 157 -20.73 -23.54 18.93
CA SER A 157 -20.74 -22.36 18.07
C SER A 157 -20.14 -22.70 16.71
N MET A 158 -20.84 -22.33 15.65
CA MET A 158 -20.30 -22.45 14.30
C MET A 158 -19.38 -21.25 14.01
N MET A 159 -18.15 -21.54 13.60
CA MET A 159 -17.09 -20.56 13.39
C MET A 159 -16.90 -20.25 11.91
N ASP A 160 -16.56 -19.02 11.62
CA ASP A 160 -16.00 -18.64 10.32
C ASP A 160 -14.61 -19.24 10.15
N ARG A 161 -14.35 -19.86 9.00
CA ARG A 161 -13.09 -20.58 8.73
C ARG A 161 -11.90 -19.65 8.52
N THR A 162 -12.14 -18.39 8.18
CA THR A 162 -11.09 -17.40 7.87
C THR A 162 -10.70 -16.60 9.11
N THR A 163 -11.70 -16.14 9.87
CA THR A 163 -11.49 -15.25 11.01
C THR A 163 -11.46 -15.98 12.34
N PHE A 164 -11.92 -17.24 12.38
CA PHE A 164 -12.15 -18.04 13.59
C PHE A 164 -13.07 -17.35 14.60
N GLN A 165 -13.95 -16.46 14.12
CA GLN A 165 -14.98 -15.81 14.93
C GLN A 165 -16.32 -16.55 14.79
N PRO A 166 -17.16 -16.54 15.84
CA PRO A 166 -18.48 -17.15 15.76
C PRO A 166 -19.38 -16.38 14.77
N TYR A 167 -20.16 -17.12 13.99
CA TYR A 167 -21.22 -16.50 13.19
C TYR A 167 -22.30 -15.94 14.12
N SER A 168 -22.67 -14.68 13.86
CA SER A 168 -23.68 -13.95 14.63
C SER A 168 -24.99 -13.73 13.89
N ASP A 169 -24.96 -13.81 12.54
CA ASP A 169 -26.13 -13.50 11.73
C ASP A 169 -26.16 -14.28 10.40
N ILE A 170 -27.31 -14.25 9.75
CA ILE A 170 -27.52 -14.77 8.40
C ILE A 170 -28.04 -13.64 7.53
N ILE A 171 -27.33 -13.31 6.47
CA ILE A 171 -27.71 -12.27 5.52
C ILE A 171 -28.02 -12.88 4.15
N SER A 172 -28.95 -12.28 3.41
CA SER A 172 -29.19 -12.64 2.02
C SER A 172 -28.21 -11.91 1.10
N ILE A 173 -27.58 -12.68 0.22
CA ILE A 173 -26.71 -12.17 -0.83
C ILE A 173 -27.18 -12.78 -2.15
N ALA A 174 -27.71 -11.96 -3.04
CA ALA A 174 -28.42 -12.42 -4.22
C ALA A 174 -29.53 -13.42 -3.80
N GLU A 175 -29.51 -14.64 -4.30
CA GLU A 175 -30.54 -15.65 -3.98
C GLU A 175 -30.08 -16.65 -2.89
N SER A 176 -28.93 -16.40 -2.25
CA SER A 176 -28.36 -17.30 -1.23
C SER A 176 -28.30 -16.68 0.16
N SER A 177 -28.49 -17.48 1.19
CA SER A 177 -28.31 -17.10 2.59
C SER A 177 -26.87 -17.39 3.03
N VAL A 178 -26.17 -16.38 3.53
CA VAL A 178 -24.77 -16.48 3.95
C VAL A 178 -24.66 -16.14 5.43
N ARG A 179 -23.97 -16.99 6.19
CA ARG A 179 -23.62 -16.72 7.59
C ARG A 179 -22.50 -15.69 7.64
N VAL A 180 -22.59 -14.73 8.56
CA VAL A 180 -21.61 -13.68 8.76
C VAL A 180 -21.29 -13.48 10.23
N THR A 181 -20.05 -13.04 10.50
CA THR A 181 -19.62 -12.55 11.80
C THR A 181 -20.04 -11.09 11.98
N ASP A 182 -20.04 -10.56 13.20
CA ASP A 182 -20.34 -9.15 13.46
C ASP A 182 -19.34 -8.22 12.73
N GLU A 183 -18.08 -8.61 12.69
CA GLU A 183 -17.04 -7.89 11.93
C GLU A 183 -17.38 -7.83 10.44
N ALA A 184 -17.66 -8.96 9.81
CA ALA A 184 -18.03 -9.05 8.40
C ALA A 184 -19.29 -8.23 8.09
N LYS A 185 -20.29 -8.25 8.99
CA LYS A 185 -21.53 -7.48 8.87
C LYS A 185 -21.26 -5.97 8.90
N ALA A 186 -20.43 -5.49 9.84
CA ALA A 186 -20.07 -4.09 9.96
C ALA A 186 -19.30 -3.58 8.73
N LYS A 187 -18.28 -4.32 8.28
CA LYS A 187 -17.51 -4.04 7.07
C LYS A 187 -18.41 -3.99 5.83
N ARG A 188 -19.27 -4.98 5.68
CA ARG A 188 -20.19 -5.07 4.56
C ARG A 188 -21.17 -3.91 4.50
N LYS A 189 -21.70 -3.47 5.65
CA LYS A 189 -22.59 -2.31 5.73
C LYS A 189 -21.93 -1.03 5.18
N ALA A 190 -20.66 -0.80 5.51
CA ALA A 190 -19.90 0.31 4.96
C ALA A 190 -19.59 0.14 3.47
N GLY A 191 -19.14 -1.05 3.07
CA GLY A 191 -18.82 -1.35 1.67
C GLY A 191 -20.01 -1.25 0.71
N LEU A 192 -21.21 -1.62 1.15
CA LEU A 192 -22.42 -1.46 0.35
C LEU A 192 -22.76 0.02 0.11
N LYS A 193 -22.56 0.90 1.09
CA LYS A 193 -22.73 2.35 0.90
C LYS A 193 -21.79 2.93 -0.14
N ILE A 194 -20.53 2.48 -0.16
CA ILE A 194 -19.55 2.88 -1.18
C ILE A 194 -20.01 2.38 -2.55
N ARG A 195 -20.49 1.14 -2.63
CA ARG A 195 -20.96 0.52 -3.87
C ARG A 195 -22.17 1.26 -4.49
N GLU A 196 -23.03 1.83 -3.67
CA GLU A 196 -24.14 2.68 -4.14
C GLU A 196 -23.65 3.97 -4.79
N GLN A 197 -22.46 4.44 -4.40
CA GLN A 197 -21.85 5.68 -4.91
C GLN A 197 -20.88 5.43 -6.07
N ASP A 198 -20.30 4.23 -6.16
CA ASP A 198 -19.30 3.84 -7.16
C ASP A 198 -19.74 2.55 -7.86
N GLU A 199 -20.31 2.69 -9.05
CA GLU A 199 -20.84 1.55 -9.83
C GLU A 199 -19.75 0.75 -10.59
N THR A 200 -18.49 1.22 -10.59
CA THR A 200 -17.49 0.76 -11.54
C THR A 200 -16.93 -0.64 -11.26
N VAL A 201 -16.68 -0.99 -10.00
CA VAL A 201 -16.09 -2.32 -9.64
C VAL A 201 -16.81 -2.90 -8.43
N LYS A 202 -17.62 -3.92 -8.66
CA LYS A 202 -18.43 -4.57 -7.62
C LYS A 202 -17.78 -5.83 -7.05
N LEU A 203 -17.04 -6.56 -7.86
CA LEU A 203 -16.40 -7.84 -7.53
C LEU A 203 -14.97 -7.83 -8.04
N LEU A 204 -14.10 -8.66 -7.48
CA LEU A 204 -12.77 -8.92 -8.03
C LEU A 204 -12.87 -9.47 -9.45
N ASP A 205 -13.86 -10.32 -9.71
CA ASP A 205 -14.11 -10.89 -11.04
C ASP A 205 -14.48 -9.85 -12.11
N ASP A 206 -14.93 -8.65 -11.71
CA ASP A 206 -15.16 -7.56 -12.67
C ASP A 206 -13.87 -7.04 -13.31
N LEU A 207 -12.71 -7.26 -12.66
CA LEU A 207 -11.40 -6.83 -13.13
C LEU A 207 -10.73 -7.83 -14.07
N ILE A 208 -11.25 -9.03 -14.22
CA ILE A 208 -10.70 -10.04 -15.14
C ILE A 208 -11.18 -9.79 -16.58
N THR A 209 -10.34 -10.17 -17.55
CA THR A 209 -10.60 -9.88 -18.97
C THR A 209 -11.74 -10.69 -19.56
N LYS A 210 -11.80 -11.99 -19.24
CA LYS A 210 -12.88 -12.90 -19.62
C LYS A 210 -13.08 -13.96 -18.57
N LYS A 211 -14.33 -14.26 -18.28
CA LYS A 211 -14.67 -15.35 -17.35
C LYS A 211 -14.26 -16.69 -17.95
N GLY A 212 -13.38 -17.41 -17.23
CA GLY A 212 -12.89 -18.73 -17.63
C GLY A 212 -11.58 -18.75 -18.43
N GLU A 213 -11.10 -17.60 -18.93
CA GLU A 213 -9.74 -17.41 -19.41
C GLU A 213 -8.93 -16.70 -18.33
N GLU A 214 -7.66 -16.77 -18.29
CA GLU A 214 -6.70 -16.10 -17.40
C GLU A 214 -7.30 -15.13 -16.36
N SER A 215 -7.87 -15.67 -15.28
CA SER A 215 -8.46 -14.88 -14.17
C SER A 215 -7.36 -14.31 -13.26
N LEU A 216 -6.40 -13.57 -13.86
CA LEU A 216 -5.25 -13.03 -13.17
C LEU A 216 -5.48 -11.59 -12.73
N LEU A 217 -5.31 -11.37 -11.44
CA LEU A 217 -5.33 -10.08 -10.78
C LEU A 217 -3.94 -9.75 -10.25
N ALA A 218 -3.73 -8.49 -9.98
CA ALA A 218 -2.56 -8.03 -9.25
C ALA A 218 -3.00 -7.13 -8.09
N VAL A 219 -2.46 -7.37 -6.92
CA VAL A 219 -2.50 -6.44 -5.79
C VAL A 219 -1.16 -5.76 -5.67
N VAL A 220 -1.20 -4.46 -5.43
CA VAL A 220 -0.03 -3.60 -5.27
C VAL A 220 -0.06 -2.99 -3.88
N HIS A 221 1.08 -3.03 -3.22
CA HIS A 221 1.37 -2.21 -2.04
C HIS A 221 2.54 -1.29 -2.38
N ALA A 222 2.33 0.01 -2.22
CA ALA A 222 3.36 1.02 -2.42
C ALA A 222 3.47 1.91 -1.19
N ASP A 223 4.70 2.20 -0.76
CA ASP A 223 4.98 2.94 0.46
C ASP A 223 6.14 3.92 0.25
N GLY A 224 6.05 5.09 0.89
CA GLY A 224 7.00 6.17 0.74
C GLY A 224 8.39 5.86 1.30
N ASN A 225 9.43 6.35 0.63
CA ASN A 225 10.81 6.12 1.03
C ASN A 225 11.29 7.17 2.04
N ASN A 226 11.91 6.71 3.14
CA ASN A 226 12.62 7.56 4.11
C ASN A 226 11.77 8.70 4.72
N MET A 227 10.45 8.51 4.85
CA MET A 227 9.54 9.54 5.35
C MET A 227 9.92 10.01 6.78
N GLY A 228 10.29 9.08 7.66
CA GLY A 228 10.74 9.41 9.03
C GLY A 228 12.02 10.25 9.05
N SER A 229 13.00 9.94 8.20
CA SER A 229 14.24 10.72 8.10
C SER A 229 13.99 12.13 7.59
N LYS A 230 13.09 12.30 6.61
CA LYS A 230 12.68 13.62 6.10
C LYS A 230 12.05 14.48 7.20
N ILE A 231 11.15 13.90 7.98
CA ILE A 231 10.54 14.59 9.14
C ILE A 231 11.64 15.05 10.12
N SER A 232 12.56 14.15 10.47
CA SER A 232 13.67 14.47 11.39
C SER A 232 14.56 15.60 10.85
N GLU A 233 14.90 15.58 9.58
CA GLU A 233 15.69 16.65 8.94
C GLU A 233 14.98 18.02 8.99
N MET A 234 13.66 18.04 8.74
CA MET A 234 12.88 19.28 8.79
C MET A 234 12.75 19.88 10.18
N LEU A 235 12.77 19.06 11.22
CA LEU A 235 12.60 19.46 12.61
C LEU A 235 13.93 19.77 13.31
N THR A 236 15.09 19.36 12.76
CA THR A 236 16.41 19.41 13.43
C THR A 236 16.77 20.80 13.99
N ASP A 237 16.45 21.88 13.28
CA ASP A 237 16.79 23.25 13.67
C ASP A 237 15.63 24.00 14.34
N LYS A 238 14.50 23.34 14.58
CA LYS A 238 13.30 23.99 15.13
C LYS A 238 13.18 23.67 16.62
N LYS A 239 13.04 24.70 17.43
CA LYS A 239 12.93 24.59 18.88
C LYS A 239 11.57 25.03 19.42
N ASP A 240 10.86 25.87 18.67
CA ASP A 240 9.55 26.32 19.12
C ASP A 240 8.44 25.38 18.66
N TYR A 241 7.46 25.21 19.54
CA TYR A 241 6.36 24.25 19.36
C TYR A 241 5.49 24.59 18.14
N ASP A 242 5.25 25.87 17.90
CA ASP A 242 4.39 26.36 16.83
C ASP A 242 4.99 26.04 15.46
N SER A 243 6.29 26.29 15.28
CA SER A 243 7.02 25.94 14.06
C SER A 243 7.00 24.44 13.78
N CYS A 244 7.24 23.59 14.82
CA CYS A 244 7.21 22.14 14.66
C CYS A 244 5.84 21.64 14.20
N VAL A 245 4.77 22.08 14.87
CA VAL A 245 3.40 21.69 14.50
C VAL A 245 3.02 22.17 13.09
N ASN A 246 3.39 23.40 12.72
CA ASN A 246 3.10 23.93 11.39
C ASN A 246 3.86 23.17 10.29
N ILE A 247 5.12 22.80 10.50
CA ILE A 247 5.89 21.95 9.60
C ILE A 247 5.21 20.60 9.45
N MET A 248 4.79 19.95 10.53
CA MET A 248 4.08 18.67 10.47
C MET A 248 2.75 18.76 9.72
N ARG A 249 2.00 19.85 9.89
CA ARG A 249 0.78 20.12 9.12
C ARG A 249 1.04 20.25 7.62
N GLU A 250 2.07 21.02 7.29
CA GLU A 250 2.48 21.20 5.89
C GLU A 250 2.94 19.88 5.28
N PHE A 251 3.81 19.16 5.96
CA PHE A 251 4.33 17.88 5.51
C PHE A 251 3.21 16.85 5.28
N THR A 252 2.29 16.67 6.22
CA THR A 252 1.17 15.72 6.06
C THR A 252 0.24 16.12 4.92
N ALA A 253 -0.05 17.42 4.77
CA ALA A 253 -0.87 17.91 3.67
C ALA A 253 -0.20 17.75 2.31
N ASP A 254 1.10 17.93 2.25
CA ASP A 254 1.90 17.81 1.02
C ASP A 254 2.09 16.35 0.62
N THR A 255 2.37 15.46 1.58
CA THR A 255 2.40 14.01 1.38
C THR A 255 1.07 13.51 0.80
N ALA A 256 -0.06 13.93 1.36
CA ALA A 256 -1.37 13.58 0.84
C ALA A 256 -1.63 14.08 -0.59
N LYS A 257 -1.02 15.21 -1.00
CA LYS A 257 -1.09 15.68 -2.39
C LYS A 257 -0.18 14.87 -3.31
N ALA A 258 1.05 14.59 -2.89
CA ALA A 258 2.02 13.86 -3.70
C ALA A 258 1.56 12.42 -3.97
N PHE A 259 1.32 11.66 -2.93
CA PHE A 259 0.96 10.24 -3.00
C PHE A 259 -0.52 10.04 -3.31
N GLY A 260 -1.40 10.74 -2.59
CA GLY A 260 -2.84 10.61 -2.76
C GLY A 260 -3.34 11.21 -4.07
N LYS A 261 -3.20 12.54 -4.24
CA LYS A 261 -3.80 13.23 -5.38
C LYS A 261 -3.00 13.05 -6.67
N SER A 262 -1.72 13.44 -6.68
CA SER A 262 -0.90 13.40 -7.89
C SER A 262 -0.72 11.98 -8.42
N GLY A 263 -0.46 11.02 -7.53
CA GLY A 263 -0.34 9.61 -7.89
C GLY A 263 -1.63 9.04 -8.47
N LEU A 264 -2.78 9.28 -7.83
CA LEU A 264 -4.07 8.81 -8.33
C LEU A 264 -4.48 9.47 -9.65
N ASP A 265 -4.27 10.78 -9.80
CA ASP A 265 -4.55 11.50 -11.05
C ASP A 265 -3.71 10.92 -12.22
N ALA A 266 -2.46 10.53 -11.96
CA ALA A 266 -1.61 9.88 -12.96
C ALA A 266 -2.12 8.48 -13.34
N MET A 267 -2.53 7.67 -12.35
CA MET A 267 -3.13 6.36 -12.61
C MET A 267 -4.43 6.48 -13.40
N GLN A 268 -5.28 7.46 -13.11
CA GLN A 268 -6.52 7.69 -13.87
C GLN A 268 -6.27 8.09 -15.32
N LYS A 269 -5.26 8.94 -15.57
CA LYS A 269 -4.84 9.27 -16.94
C LYS A 269 -4.31 8.05 -17.68
N CYS A 270 -3.49 7.23 -17.00
CA CYS A 270 -3.02 5.97 -17.54
C CYS A 270 -4.17 5.02 -17.87
N GLN A 271 -5.18 4.91 -17.01
CA GLN A 271 -6.39 4.13 -17.26
C GLN A 271 -7.13 4.57 -18.54
N GLN A 272 -7.30 5.87 -18.74
CA GLN A 272 -7.94 6.40 -19.95
C GLN A 272 -7.16 6.05 -21.20
N GLN A 273 -5.83 6.21 -21.16
CA GLN A 273 -4.96 5.85 -22.28
C GLN A 273 -5.04 4.35 -22.61
N LEU A 274 -4.93 3.48 -21.60
CA LEU A 274 -5.05 2.03 -21.78
C LEU A 274 -6.41 1.64 -22.37
N LYS A 275 -7.48 2.31 -21.95
CA LYS A 275 -8.81 2.07 -22.50
C LYS A 275 -8.90 2.47 -23.97
N GLU A 276 -8.31 3.61 -24.36
CA GLU A 276 -8.25 4.02 -25.76
C GLU A 276 -7.44 3.06 -26.62
N ASP A 277 -6.29 2.61 -26.13
CA ASP A 277 -5.35 1.76 -26.86
C ASP A 277 -5.85 0.30 -27.04
N TYR A 278 -6.64 -0.20 -26.09
CA TYR A 278 -7.00 -1.62 -26.01
C TYR A 278 -8.51 -1.91 -25.92
N LYS A 279 -9.40 -0.92 -26.12
CA LYS A 279 -10.86 -1.06 -26.04
C LYS A 279 -11.45 -2.18 -26.91
N ASP A 280 -10.78 -2.50 -28.03
CA ASP A 280 -11.26 -3.54 -28.96
C ASP A 280 -10.80 -4.96 -28.53
N LYS A 281 -9.94 -5.06 -27.53
CA LYS A 281 -9.36 -6.34 -27.07
C LYS A 281 -9.88 -6.80 -25.72
N TYR A 282 -10.29 -5.87 -24.86
CA TYR A 282 -10.67 -6.17 -23.48
C TYR A 282 -11.97 -5.48 -23.10
N ASP A 283 -12.70 -6.10 -22.17
CA ASP A 283 -13.89 -5.49 -21.58
C ASP A 283 -13.55 -4.22 -20.81
N GLU A 284 -14.44 -3.26 -20.82
CA GLU A 284 -14.25 -1.94 -20.19
C GLU A 284 -13.82 -2.05 -18.73
N LYS A 285 -14.40 -3.00 -17.99
CA LYS A 285 -14.11 -3.20 -16.57
C LYS A 285 -12.69 -3.70 -16.31
N ALA A 286 -12.05 -4.36 -17.26
CA ALA A 286 -10.68 -4.83 -17.12
C ALA A 286 -9.65 -3.69 -16.94
N PHE A 287 -9.99 -2.48 -17.41
CA PHE A 287 -9.14 -1.29 -17.26
C PHE A 287 -9.29 -0.60 -15.91
N PHE A 288 -10.24 -0.98 -15.07
CA PHE A 288 -10.38 -0.34 -13.77
C PHE A 288 -9.35 -0.84 -12.77
N PHE A 289 -8.98 0.03 -11.86
CA PHE A 289 -8.30 -0.36 -10.63
C PHE A 289 -9.16 -0.01 -9.42
N ARG A 290 -9.10 -0.83 -8.40
CA ARG A 290 -9.79 -0.58 -7.13
C ARG A 290 -8.80 -0.16 -6.07
N LYS A 291 -8.85 1.10 -5.66
CA LYS A 291 -8.13 1.61 -4.50
C LYS A 291 -8.68 0.98 -3.23
N ILE A 292 -7.78 0.46 -2.39
CA ILE A 292 -8.10 -0.13 -1.09
C ILE A 292 -7.60 0.78 0.03
N ILE A 293 -6.32 1.14 0.02
CA ILE A 293 -5.71 2.06 0.98
C ILE A 293 -5.15 3.26 0.20
N ALA A 294 -5.35 4.46 0.72
CA ALA A 294 -4.64 5.66 0.32
C ALA A 294 -4.59 6.58 1.54
N ASP A 295 -3.58 6.43 2.36
CA ASP A 295 -3.42 7.14 3.62
C ASP A 295 -1.96 7.58 3.80
N GLY A 296 -1.73 8.87 3.74
CA GLY A 296 -0.37 9.41 3.77
C GLY A 296 0.43 9.00 2.55
N ASP A 297 1.48 8.25 2.79
CA ASP A 297 2.42 7.68 1.80
C ASP A 297 2.12 6.23 1.42
N ASP A 298 1.15 5.60 2.09
CA ASP A 298 0.71 4.22 1.84
C ASP A 298 -0.39 4.18 0.76
N MET A 299 -0.15 3.39 -0.29
CA MET A 299 -1.09 3.15 -1.37
C MET A 299 -1.25 1.66 -1.61
N THR A 300 -2.49 1.18 -1.53
CA THR A 300 -2.83 -0.20 -1.90
C THR A 300 -3.98 -0.21 -2.88
N PHE A 301 -3.81 -0.92 -4.00
CA PHE A 301 -4.86 -1.11 -4.99
C PHE A 301 -4.81 -2.49 -5.62
N VAL A 302 -5.91 -2.88 -6.27
CA VAL A 302 -6.03 -4.10 -7.07
C VAL A 302 -6.48 -3.75 -8.48
N CYS A 303 -5.94 -4.46 -9.48
CA CYS A 303 -6.30 -4.30 -10.88
C CYS A 303 -6.09 -5.60 -11.66
N ASN A 304 -6.39 -5.57 -12.95
CA ASN A 304 -6.01 -6.66 -13.85
C ASN A 304 -4.48 -6.76 -13.94
N ALA A 305 -3.96 -7.99 -13.86
CA ALA A 305 -2.51 -8.24 -13.89
C ALA A 305 -1.82 -7.72 -15.17
N ARG A 306 -2.56 -7.58 -16.28
CA ARG A 306 -2.01 -7.11 -17.57
C ARG A 306 -1.64 -5.63 -17.55
N PHE A 307 -2.30 -4.83 -16.70
CA PHE A 307 -2.15 -3.38 -16.66
C PHE A 307 -1.45 -2.88 -15.39
N VAL A 308 -1.09 -3.80 -14.48
CA VAL A 308 -0.55 -3.41 -13.18
C VAL A 308 0.73 -2.59 -13.30
N MET A 309 1.63 -2.96 -14.22
CA MET A 309 2.91 -2.25 -14.36
C MET A 309 2.74 -0.84 -14.94
N ASP A 310 1.76 -0.64 -15.81
CA ASP A 310 1.44 0.71 -16.33
C ASP A 310 0.94 1.61 -15.20
N TYR A 311 0.06 1.09 -14.32
CA TYR A 311 -0.43 1.84 -13.17
C TYR A 311 0.66 2.13 -12.15
N VAL A 312 1.49 1.13 -11.83
CA VAL A 312 2.60 1.29 -10.88
C VAL A 312 3.62 2.29 -11.44
N GLY A 313 4.00 2.16 -12.72
CA GLY A 313 4.90 3.10 -13.38
C GLY A 313 4.36 4.54 -13.32
N ALA A 314 3.10 4.74 -13.75
CA ALA A 314 2.48 6.07 -13.73
C ALA A 314 2.41 6.66 -12.31
N TYR A 315 2.10 5.83 -11.30
CA TYR A 315 2.05 6.25 -9.90
C TYR A 315 3.43 6.65 -9.37
N LEU A 316 4.42 5.77 -9.50
CA LEU A 316 5.77 5.99 -8.99
C LEU A 316 6.47 7.18 -9.66
N GLU A 317 6.30 7.33 -10.98
CA GLU A 317 6.80 8.48 -11.73
C GLU A 317 6.14 9.79 -11.27
N ALA A 318 4.83 9.79 -11.03
CA ALA A 318 4.12 10.98 -10.57
C ALA A 318 4.58 11.41 -9.16
N VAL A 319 4.79 10.45 -8.25
CA VAL A 319 5.33 10.71 -6.91
C VAL A 319 6.75 11.26 -6.99
N GLN A 320 7.61 10.64 -7.80
CA GLN A 320 9.02 11.05 -7.95
C GLN A 320 9.18 12.41 -8.62
N ASN A 321 8.27 12.77 -9.54
CA ASN A 321 8.27 14.06 -10.23
C ASN A 321 7.47 15.14 -9.50
N TYR A 322 6.87 14.82 -8.37
CA TYR A 322 6.13 15.81 -7.59
C TYR A 322 7.11 16.79 -6.95
N ASN A 323 6.99 18.07 -7.33
CA ASN A 323 7.76 19.17 -6.77
C ASN A 323 6.90 19.90 -5.74
N ASN A 324 7.38 19.99 -4.51
CA ASN A 324 6.80 20.88 -3.52
C ASN A 324 7.17 22.33 -3.89
N LYS A 325 6.18 23.21 -3.91
CA LYS A 325 6.37 24.66 -4.15
C LYS A 325 6.66 25.45 -2.87
N GLY A 326 6.92 24.75 -1.75
CA GLY A 326 7.28 25.39 -0.47
C GLY A 326 8.72 25.86 -0.40
N GLU A 327 9.10 26.46 0.76
CA GLU A 327 10.45 27.00 0.98
C GLU A 327 11.57 25.94 0.98
N LYS A 328 11.22 24.65 1.18
CA LYS A 328 12.15 23.51 1.12
C LYS A 328 11.72 22.57 0.00
N GLU A 329 12.63 22.31 -0.94
CA GLU A 329 12.48 21.25 -1.93
C GLU A 329 12.79 19.90 -1.30
N TRP A 330 11.78 19.20 -0.77
CA TRP A 330 11.92 17.77 -0.51
C TRP A 330 11.36 16.97 -1.68
N ARG A 331 12.13 15.96 -2.03
CA ARG A 331 11.75 15.04 -3.09
C ARG A 331 11.11 13.80 -2.48
N TYR A 332 10.04 13.36 -3.10
CA TYR A 332 9.39 12.10 -2.75
C TYR A 332 9.83 10.99 -3.69
N SER A 333 9.92 9.79 -3.15
CA SER A 333 10.05 8.54 -3.89
C SER A 333 9.28 7.45 -3.15
N SER A 334 8.93 6.38 -3.85
CA SER A 334 8.15 5.28 -3.28
C SER A 334 8.65 3.95 -3.82
N CYS A 335 8.58 2.91 -3.00
CA CYS A 335 8.75 1.55 -3.48
C CYS A 335 7.40 0.87 -3.60
N ALA A 336 7.26 -0.01 -4.58
CA ALA A 336 6.06 -0.80 -4.80
C ALA A 336 6.38 -2.29 -4.87
N GLY A 337 5.52 -3.10 -4.27
CA GLY A 337 5.50 -4.54 -4.42
C GLY A 337 4.23 -4.97 -5.13
N ILE A 338 4.37 -5.82 -6.13
CA ILE A 338 3.27 -6.37 -6.94
C ILE A 338 3.17 -7.86 -6.63
N CYS A 339 1.97 -8.34 -6.31
CA CYS A 339 1.68 -9.76 -6.29
C CYS A 339 0.64 -10.09 -7.36
N ILE A 340 1.01 -10.95 -8.34
CA ILE A 340 0.13 -11.44 -9.39
C ILE A 340 -0.44 -12.76 -8.93
N PHE A 341 -1.77 -12.90 -8.95
CA PHE A 341 -2.46 -14.06 -8.40
C PHE A 341 -3.76 -14.37 -9.16
N HIS A 342 -4.22 -15.59 -9.06
CA HIS A 342 -5.53 -16.00 -9.59
C HIS A 342 -6.67 -15.43 -8.73
N SER A 343 -7.77 -14.97 -9.32
CA SER A 343 -8.89 -14.30 -8.64
C SER A 343 -9.49 -15.08 -7.45
N HIS A 344 -9.34 -16.40 -7.42
CA HIS A 344 -9.77 -17.26 -6.32
C HIS A 344 -8.70 -17.51 -5.24
N TYR A 345 -7.50 -16.98 -5.42
CA TYR A 345 -6.45 -17.09 -4.41
C TYR A 345 -6.80 -16.23 -3.18
N PRO A 346 -6.43 -16.65 -1.95
CA PRO A 346 -6.71 -15.87 -0.75
C PRO A 346 -6.08 -14.46 -0.81
N PHE A 347 -6.94 -13.42 -0.86
CA PHE A 347 -6.50 -12.05 -1.07
C PHE A 347 -5.54 -11.56 0.01
N ALA A 348 -5.79 -11.88 1.28
CA ALA A 348 -4.89 -11.55 2.40
C ALA A 348 -3.47 -12.07 2.18
N ARG A 349 -3.34 -13.26 1.59
CA ARG A 349 -2.05 -13.86 1.31
C ARG A 349 -1.36 -13.17 0.13
N ALA A 350 -2.10 -12.85 -0.94
CA ALA A 350 -1.58 -12.10 -2.07
C ALA A 350 -1.08 -10.71 -1.63
N TYR A 351 -1.84 -10.04 -0.76
CA TYR A 351 -1.45 -8.75 -0.19
C TYR A 351 -0.16 -8.86 0.66
N SER A 352 -0.06 -9.87 1.54
CA SER A 352 1.15 -10.09 2.34
C SER A 352 2.40 -10.30 1.46
N LEU A 353 2.28 -10.98 0.33
CA LEU A 353 3.38 -11.16 -0.62
C LEU A 353 3.72 -9.85 -1.36
N ALA A 354 2.71 -9.02 -1.68
CA ALA A 354 2.96 -7.70 -2.25
C ALA A 354 3.68 -6.77 -1.26
N GLU A 355 3.31 -6.79 0.02
CA GLU A 355 3.99 -6.06 1.09
C GLU A 355 5.45 -6.49 1.22
N GLN A 356 5.71 -7.80 1.26
CA GLN A 356 7.09 -8.34 1.31
C GLN A 356 7.90 -8.00 0.04
N ALA A 357 7.26 -7.95 -1.15
CA ALA A 357 7.92 -7.50 -2.36
C ALA A 357 8.26 -5.99 -2.29
N CYS A 358 7.39 -5.17 -1.70
CA CYS A 358 7.70 -3.75 -1.43
C CYS A 358 8.89 -3.61 -0.47
N GLU A 359 8.94 -4.40 0.60
CA GLU A 359 10.09 -4.44 1.51
C GLU A 359 11.38 -4.87 0.80
N SER A 360 11.30 -5.85 -0.10
CA SER A 360 12.42 -6.25 -0.95
C SER A 360 12.91 -5.09 -1.83
N ALA A 361 12.01 -4.35 -2.45
CA ALA A 361 12.35 -3.16 -3.22
C ALA A 361 13.01 -2.08 -2.35
N LYS A 362 12.56 -1.88 -1.10
CA LYS A 362 13.13 -0.91 -0.15
C LYS A 362 14.56 -1.25 0.31
N LYS A 363 14.94 -2.54 0.35
CA LYS A 363 16.32 -2.94 0.68
C LYS A 363 17.36 -2.27 -0.23
N ASN A 364 17.01 -1.99 -1.49
CA ASN A 364 17.90 -1.28 -2.43
C ASN A 364 17.97 0.23 -2.18
N VAL A 365 16.94 0.84 -1.61
CA VAL A 365 16.92 2.27 -1.26
C VAL A 365 17.78 2.55 -0.03
N HIS A 366 17.91 1.60 0.88
CA HIS A 366 18.75 1.71 2.07
C HIS A 366 20.22 1.35 1.82
N GLY A 367 20.53 0.71 0.68
CA GLY A 367 21.89 0.51 0.18
C GLY A 367 22.42 1.78 -0.50
N GLU A 368 23.65 1.87 -0.56
CA GLU A 368 24.61 2.93 -0.86
C GLU A 368 24.26 4.16 -1.68
N CYS A 369 23.21 4.42 -2.40
CA CYS A 369 23.24 5.62 -3.26
C CYS A 369 21.94 6.33 -3.61
N ILE A 370 20.75 5.77 -3.40
CA ILE A 370 19.62 6.36 -4.13
C ILE A 370 18.38 6.55 -3.24
N LYS A 371 18.53 7.43 -2.25
CA LYS A 371 17.44 7.83 -1.32
C LYS A 371 16.21 8.45 -2.00
N GLU A 372 16.32 8.82 -3.28
CA GLU A 372 15.30 9.57 -4.02
C GLU A 372 14.72 8.82 -5.23
N GLU A 373 15.06 7.55 -5.43
CA GLU A 373 14.55 6.77 -6.55
C GLU A 373 13.44 5.80 -6.13
N SER A 374 12.51 5.58 -7.05
CA SER A 374 11.40 4.65 -6.88
C SER A 374 11.78 3.28 -7.44
N TRP A 375 11.39 2.23 -6.72
CA TRP A 375 11.68 0.85 -7.10
C TRP A 375 10.43 0.00 -7.07
N VAL A 376 10.40 -1.04 -7.91
CA VAL A 376 9.31 -2.01 -7.97
C VAL A 376 9.87 -3.43 -7.91
N ASP A 377 9.27 -4.26 -7.08
CA ASP A 377 9.47 -5.70 -7.08
C ASP A 377 8.16 -6.41 -7.34
N PHE A 378 8.20 -7.61 -7.88
CA PHE A 378 7.00 -8.38 -8.18
C PHE A 378 7.17 -9.86 -7.87
N HIS A 379 6.05 -10.51 -7.57
CA HIS A 379 5.96 -11.95 -7.41
C HIS A 379 4.74 -12.48 -8.16
N TYR A 380 4.94 -13.51 -8.96
CA TYR A 380 3.87 -14.23 -9.62
C TYR A 380 3.62 -15.56 -8.92
N ILE A 381 2.40 -15.76 -8.42
CA ILE A 381 2.02 -16.99 -7.72
C ILE A 381 1.71 -18.07 -8.75
N HIS A 382 2.63 -19.00 -8.93
CA HIS A 382 2.42 -20.18 -9.79
C HIS A 382 1.78 -21.34 -9.02
N ASN A 383 2.12 -21.51 -7.75
CA ASN A 383 1.70 -22.64 -6.91
C ASN A 383 1.18 -22.15 -5.57
N GLY A 384 0.30 -22.95 -4.93
CA GLY A 384 -0.26 -22.66 -3.61
C GLY A 384 0.70 -22.88 -2.44
N VAL A 385 2.00 -22.65 -2.62
CA VAL A 385 3.02 -22.86 -1.59
C VAL A 385 2.90 -21.80 -0.49
N GLY A 386 2.85 -22.24 0.77
CA GLY A 386 2.94 -21.38 1.93
C GLY A 386 4.39 -20.97 2.20
N GLY A 387 4.59 -19.90 2.98
CA GLY A 387 5.93 -19.42 3.37
C GLY A 387 6.09 -17.93 3.07
N ASP A 388 7.13 -17.30 3.59
CA ASP A 388 7.45 -15.92 3.30
C ASP A 388 8.06 -15.80 1.89
N LEU A 389 8.05 -14.59 1.32
CA LEU A 389 8.52 -14.35 -0.04
C LEU A 389 9.97 -14.82 -0.25
N ASP A 390 10.84 -14.57 0.72
CA ASP A 390 12.24 -14.99 0.66
C ASP A 390 12.34 -16.53 0.61
N GLN A 391 11.57 -17.25 1.45
CA GLN A 391 11.50 -18.72 1.44
C GLN A 391 10.94 -19.27 0.12
N ILE A 392 9.90 -18.62 -0.43
CA ILE A 392 9.35 -19.03 -1.72
C ILE A 392 10.40 -18.88 -2.81
N ARG A 393 11.12 -17.77 -2.85
CA ARG A 393 12.15 -17.49 -3.85
C ARG A 393 13.36 -18.41 -3.72
N GLU A 394 13.75 -18.80 -2.50
CA GLU A 394 14.81 -19.80 -2.27
C GLU A 394 14.47 -21.17 -2.88
N HIS A 395 13.17 -21.51 -2.97
CA HIS A 395 12.71 -22.78 -3.54
C HIS A 395 12.27 -22.66 -5.01
N GLN A 396 12.14 -21.45 -5.52
CA GLN A 396 11.60 -21.19 -6.87
C GLN A 396 12.68 -21.24 -7.95
N GLY A 397 13.95 -21.31 -7.59
CA GLY A 397 15.05 -21.39 -8.54
C GLY A 397 16.42 -21.31 -7.91
N VAL A 398 17.46 -21.35 -8.73
CA VAL A 398 18.84 -21.24 -8.24
C VAL A 398 19.13 -19.84 -7.70
N SER A 399 20.01 -19.76 -6.71
CA SER A 399 20.38 -18.48 -6.12
C SER A 399 20.88 -17.50 -7.18
N GLY A 400 20.28 -16.28 -7.21
CA GLY A 400 20.62 -15.23 -8.15
C GLY A 400 19.94 -15.34 -9.52
N CYS A 401 18.97 -16.23 -9.69
CA CYS A 401 18.23 -16.36 -10.97
C CYS A 401 17.31 -15.16 -11.27
N MET A 402 17.02 -14.29 -10.31
CA MET A 402 16.13 -13.14 -10.45
C MET A 402 16.93 -11.83 -10.49
N ALA A 403 16.57 -10.92 -11.42
CA ALA A 403 17.18 -9.60 -11.52
C ALA A 403 16.46 -8.55 -10.66
N ARG A 404 15.16 -8.73 -10.39
CA ARG A 404 14.34 -7.80 -9.57
C ARG A 404 14.93 -7.58 -8.16
N PRO A 405 14.69 -6.42 -7.54
CA PRO A 405 13.76 -5.37 -7.93
C PRO A 405 14.30 -4.43 -9.02
N TRP A 406 13.36 -3.72 -9.69
CA TRP A 406 13.59 -2.85 -10.82
C TRP A 406 13.38 -1.38 -10.44
N ARG A 407 14.28 -0.52 -10.92
CA ARG A 407 14.17 0.92 -10.72
C ARG A 407 13.25 1.55 -11.75
N ILE A 408 12.42 2.48 -11.31
CA ILE A 408 11.59 3.31 -12.18
C ILE A 408 12.25 4.66 -12.35
N ARG A 409 12.62 5.01 -13.59
CA ARG A 409 13.18 6.30 -13.95
C ARG A 409 12.30 7.02 -14.95
N THR A 410 12.22 8.34 -14.79
CA THR A 410 11.54 9.26 -15.72
C THR A 410 12.32 9.54 -17.00
N LYS A 411 13.62 9.24 -17.04
CA LYS A 411 14.45 9.38 -18.22
C LYS A 411 15.19 8.06 -18.46
N ALA A 412 15.00 7.52 -19.64
CA ALA A 412 15.71 6.32 -20.07
C ALA A 412 17.22 6.50 -19.87
N ASN A 413 17.81 5.73 -19.00
CA ASN A 413 19.23 5.59 -18.85
C ASN A 413 19.54 4.10 -18.88
N THR A 414 20.59 3.72 -19.60
CA THR A 414 21.01 2.33 -19.83
C THR A 414 21.64 1.68 -18.61
N ASP A 415 21.01 1.81 -17.45
CA ASP A 415 21.43 1.07 -16.26
C ASP A 415 20.67 -0.27 -16.20
N ARG A 416 21.39 -1.36 -15.97
CA ARG A 416 20.85 -2.74 -15.97
C ARG A 416 19.70 -2.98 -14.99
N LYS A 417 19.53 -2.11 -14.00
CA LYS A 417 18.46 -2.19 -13.00
C LYS A 417 17.23 -1.34 -13.34
N ASP A 418 17.24 -0.63 -14.46
CA ASP A 418 16.06 0.13 -14.87
C ASP A 418 15.01 -0.78 -15.51
N TYR A 419 13.75 -0.59 -15.17
CA TYR A 419 12.62 -1.35 -15.74
C TYR A 419 12.57 -1.29 -17.28
N SER A 420 13.02 -0.17 -17.86
CA SER A 420 13.15 -0.04 -19.32
C SER A 420 14.02 -1.13 -19.96
N THR A 421 14.94 -1.74 -19.20
CA THR A 421 15.75 -2.87 -19.66
C THR A 421 14.89 -4.09 -20.04
N LEU A 422 13.84 -4.38 -19.25
CA LEU A 422 12.89 -5.47 -19.55
C LEU A 422 12.13 -5.17 -20.85
N GLN A 423 11.68 -3.92 -21.05
CA GLN A 423 10.98 -3.51 -22.25
C GLN A 423 11.89 -3.64 -23.48
N ILE A 424 13.11 -3.08 -23.41
CA ILE A 424 14.09 -3.15 -24.50
C ILE A 424 14.42 -4.60 -24.84
N LEU A 425 14.62 -5.46 -23.85
CA LEU A 425 14.88 -6.89 -24.08
C LEU A 425 13.70 -7.58 -24.74
N ALA A 426 12.47 -7.30 -24.30
CA ALA A 426 11.26 -7.85 -24.91
C ALA A 426 11.14 -7.45 -26.40
N ASP A 427 11.43 -6.18 -26.71
CA ASP A 427 11.41 -5.67 -28.08
C ASP A 427 12.50 -6.33 -28.93
N ILE A 428 13.75 -6.44 -28.43
CA ILE A 428 14.83 -7.16 -29.12
C ILE A 428 14.44 -8.61 -29.41
N MET A 429 13.92 -9.33 -28.43
CA MET A 429 13.49 -10.72 -28.60
C MET A 429 12.42 -10.83 -29.70
N LYS A 430 11.45 -9.94 -29.71
CA LYS A 430 10.37 -9.91 -30.69
C LYS A 430 10.87 -9.55 -32.10
N GLU A 431 11.71 -8.51 -32.23
CA GLU A 431 12.29 -8.08 -33.51
C GLU A 431 13.15 -9.16 -34.16
N ASN A 432 13.85 -9.96 -33.36
CA ASN A 432 14.66 -11.07 -33.83
C ASN A 432 13.86 -12.37 -34.03
N GLY A 433 12.54 -12.35 -33.80
CA GLY A 433 11.66 -13.50 -34.02
C GLY A 433 11.83 -14.62 -32.99
N VAL A 434 12.37 -14.30 -31.80
CA VAL A 434 12.44 -15.28 -30.70
C VAL A 434 11.03 -15.63 -30.27
N SER A 435 10.74 -16.92 -30.18
CA SER A 435 9.40 -17.37 -29.83
C SER A 435 9.12 -17.17 -28.34
N ARG A 436 7.83 -16.99 -28.02
CA ARG A 436 7.36 -17.01 -26.63
C ARG A 436 7.82 -18.28 -25.89
N SER A 437 7.76 -19.41 -26.56
CA SER A 437 8.17 -20.71 -26.02
C SER A 437 9.64 -20.72 -25.64
N ASP A 438 10.52 -20.15 -26.47
CA ASP A 438 11.95 -20.09 -26.17
C ASP A 438 12.22 -19.25 -24.91
N ILE A 439 11.56 -18.08 -24.79
CA ILE A 439 11.71 -17.23 -23.59
C ILE A 439 11.26 -17.97 -22.32
N LYS A 440 10.10 -18.65 -22.39
CA LYS A 440 9.57 -19.44 -21.26
C LYS A 440 10.47 -20.63 -20.91
N THR A 441 11.03 -21.31 -21.92
CA THR A 441 11.94 -22.43 -21.71
C THR A 441 13.23 -21.99 -21.02
N ILE A 442 13.84 -20.88 -21.44
CA ILE A 442 15.02 -20.34 -20.75
C ILE A 442 14.70 -20.06 -19.29
N GLY A 443 13.55 -19.42 -18.99
CA GLY A 443 13.12 -19.14 -17.61
C GLY A 443 12.92 -20.40 -16.78
N SER A 444 12.22 -21.40 -17.33
CA SER A 444 11.96 -22.67 -16.64
C SER A 444 13.25 -23.46 -16.36
N GLU A 445 14.16 -23.54 -17.31
CA GLU A 445 15.44 -24.24 -17.14
C GLU A 445 16.37 -23.55 -16.13
N LEU A 446 16.22 -22.23 -15.94
CA LEU A 446 16.93 -21.50 -14.89
C LEU A 446 16.45 -21.85 -13.49
N GLU A 447 15.20 -22.33 -13.33
CA GLU A 447 14.71 -22.79 -12.03
C GLU A 447 15.48 -24.05 -11.56
N ASP A 448 15.82 -24.93 -12.51
CA ASP A 448 16.53 -26.16 -12.22
C ASP A 448 18.05 -25.95 -12.13
N SER A 449 18.63 -25.21 -13.07
CA SER A 449 20.08 -24.99 -13.11
C SER A 449 20.46 -23.79 -13.99
N TYR A 450 21.41 -23.02 -13.50
CA TYR A 450 22.04 -21.96 -14.28
C TYR A 450 22.64 -22.46 -15.60
N SER A 451 23.25 -23.66 -15.57
CA SER A 451 23.85 -24.27 -16.76
C SER A 451 22.81 -24.67 -17.81
N TYR A 452 21.60 -25.08 -17.40
CA TYR A 452 20.53 -25.42 -18.32
C TYR A 452 19.95 -24.14 -18.96
N GLY A 453 19.70 -23.10 -18.18
CA GLY A 453 19.28 -21.82 -18.74
C GLY A 453 20.26 -21.22 -19.73
N LYS A 454 21.57 -21.34 -19.43
CA LYS A 454 22.66 -20.95 -20.34
C LYS A 454 22.66 -21.78 -21.61
N PHE A 455 22.48 -23.09 -21.52
CA PHE A 455 22.38 -23.97 -22.68
C PHE A 455 21.24 -23.58 -23.61
N GLU A 456 20.05 -23.33 -23.06
CA GLU A 456 18.89 -22.93 -23.84
C GLU A 456 19.08 -21.52 -24.47
N LEU A 457 19.68 -20.59 -23.77
CA LEU A 457 20.03 -19.27 -24.34
C LEU A 457 20.98 -19.42 -25.53
N ASN A 458 21.99 -20.28 -25.41
CA ASN A 458 22.92 -20.52 -26.52
C ASN A 458 22.26 -21.26 -27.71
N ARG A 459 21.28 -22.13 -27.47
CA ARG A 459 20.43 -22.72 -28.51
C ARG A 459 19.67 -21.63 -29.26
N VAL A 460 19.08 -20.70 -28.55
CA VAL A 460 18.35 -19.55 -29.13
C VAL A 460 19.30 -18.66 -29.95
N TYR A 461 20.49 -18.36 -29.45
CA TYR A 461 21.51 -17.63 -30.21
C TYR A 461 21.90 -18.33 -31.49
N GLY A 462 21.98 -19.67 -31.50
CA GLY A 462 22.26 -20.47 -32.70
C GLY A 462 21.19 -20.29 -33.77
N HIS A 463 19.94 -20.10 -33.41
CA HIS A 463 18.82 -19.86 -34.34
C HIS A 463 18.69 -18.40 -34.76
N HIS A 464 19.11 -17.44 -33.90
CA HIS A 464 18.94 -15.99 -34.08
C HIS A 464 20.28 -15.27 -34.09
N ARG A 465 21.01 -15.29 -35.19
CA ARG A 465 22.42 -14.86 -35.31
C ARG A 465 22.71 -13.45 -34.88
N ASN A 466 21.76 -12.51 -34.99
CA ASN A 466 21.94 -11.11 -34.65
C ASN A 466 21.60 -10.80 -33.18
N LEU A 467 20.87 -11.68 -32.53
CA LEU A 467 20.30 -11.46 -31.20
C LEU A 467 21.36 -11.07 -30.15
N GLN A 468 22.46 -11.82 -30.08
CA GLN A 468 23.53 -11.57 -29.13
C GLN A 468 24.19 -10.19 -29.33
N ASN A 469 24.40 -9.81 -30.58
CA ASN A 469 24.99 -8.50 -30.90
C ASN A 469 24.07 -7.35 -30.55
N GLU A 470 22.77 -7.47 -30.85
CA GLU A 470 21.79 -6.43 -30.51
C GLU A 470 21.62 -6.25 -29.00
N ILE A 471 21.63 -7.36 -28.23
CA ILE A 471 21.61 -7.30 -26.76
C ILE A 471 22.84 -6.53 -26.24
N LYS A 472 24.04 -6.84 -26.78
CA LYS A 472 25.26 -6.15 -26.40
C LYS A 472 25.24 -4.66 -26.75
N GLU A 473 24.75 -4.32 -27.92
CA GLU A 473 24.70 -2.93 -28.40
C GLU A 473 23.65 -2.09 -27.64
N LYS A 474 22.42 -2.60 -27.54
CA LYS A 474 21.28 -1.85 -26.95
C LYS A 474 21.28 -1.86 -25.42
N LEU A 475 21.63 -3.00 -24.79
CA LEU A 475 21.61 -3.15 -23.32
C LEU A 475 22.97 -3.05 -22.66
N LYS A 476 24.08 -3.08 -23.42
CA LYS A 476 25.45 -3.08 -22.91
C LYS A 476 25.72 -4.23 -21.92
N ILE A 477 25.10 -5.39 -22.19
CA ILE A 477 25.26 -6.61 -21.41
C ILE A 477 26.13 -7.57 -22.20
N ASP A 478 27.36 -7.80 -21.72
CA ASP A 478 28.33 -8.68 -22.38
C ASP A 478 28.34 -10.10 -21.81
N LYS A 479 27.97 -10.25 -20.54
CA LYS A 479 28.00 -11.53 -19.83
C LYS A 479 26.62 -12.16 -19.75
N GLU A 480 26.55 -13.44 -20.09
CA GLU A 480 25.32 -14.23 -19.96
C GLU A 480 24.83 -14.29 -18.50
N GLU A 481 25.75 -14.25 -17.54
CA GLU A 481 25.49 -14.24 -16.10
C GLU A 481 24.67 -13.00 -15.67
N ASP A 482 24.85 -11.87 -16.34
CA ASP A 482 24.10 -10.65 -16.09
C ASP A 482 22.75 -10.65 -16.85
N LEU A 483 22.66 -11.38 -17.96
CA LEU A 483 21.48 -11.41 -18.83
C LEU A 483 20.43 -12.43 -18.37
N LEU A 484 20.84 -13.61 -17.95
CA LEU A 484 19.94 -14.70 -17.59
C LEU A 484 18.93 -14.34 -16.50
N PRO A 485 19.29 -13.62 -15.41
CA PRO A 485 18.30 -13.16 -14.43
C PRO A 485 17.27 -12.20 -15.00
N ILE A 486 17.65 -11.39 -16.00
CA ILE A 486 16.74 -10.46 -16.66
C ILE A 486 15.76 -11.24 -17.55
N ILE A 487 16.24 -12.28 -18.27
CA ILE A 487 15.39 -13.16 -19.05
C ILE A 487 14.42 -13.94 -18.15
N TYR A 488 14.87 -14.36 -16.97
CA TYR A 488 14.00 -15.02 -15.99
C TYR A 488 12.81 -14.12 -15.62
N ASP A 489 13.10 -12.90 -15.16
CA ASP A 489 12.04 -11.92 -14.81
C ASP A 489 11.14 -11.61 -16.00
N LEU A 490 11.72 -11.45 -17.21
CA LEU A 490 10.96 -11.25 -18.43
C LEU A 490 10.05 -12.44 -18.71
N SER A 491 10.52 -13.67 -18.55
CA SER A 491 9.77 -14.89 -18.84
C SER A 491 8.50 -14.99 -18.00
N GLU A 492 8.53 -14.57 -16.73
CA GLU A 492 7.36 -14.61 -15.84
C GLU A 492 6.24 -13.66 -16.31
N VAL A 493 6.60 -12.45 -16.78
CA VAL A 493 5.62 -11.39 -17.08
C VAL A 493 5.45 -11.08 -18.56
N TYR A 494 6.16 -11.78 -19.45
CA TYR A 494 6.17 -11.52 -20.90
C TYR A 494 4.77 -11.45 -21.49
N ASP A 495 3.91 -12.41 -21.18
CA ASP A 495 2.55 -12.49 -21.70
C ASP A 495 1.60 -11.44 -21.10
N LEU A 496 1.93 -10.91 -19.95
CA LEU A 496 1.09 -9.95 -19.23
C LEU A 496 1.42 -8.52 -19.62
N TRP A 497 2.72 -8.18 -19.68
CA TRP A 497 3.14 -6.78 -19.80
C TRP A 497 3.66 -6.41 -21.17
N PHE A 498 4.24 -7.35 -21.91
CA PHE A 498 4.90 -7.07 -23.19
C PHE A 498 4.17 -7.60 -24.42
N VAL A 499 3.39 -8.66 -24.28
CA VAL A 499 2.57 -9.24 -25.36
C VAL A 499 1.11 -9.26 -24.92
N ARG A 500 0.46 -8.12 -25.05
CA ARG A 500 -0.98 -8.01 -24.77
C ARG A 500 -1.76 -8.49 -26.01
N LYS A 501 -2.45 -9.62 -25.88
CA LYS A 501 -3.27 -10.21 -26.94
C LYS A 501 -4.62 -9.56 -27.03
#